data_ba6473556b244b5191231c916e34aed5
#
_entry.id   ba6473556b244b5191231c916e34aed5
#
_cell.length_a   1.000
_cell.length_b   1.000
_cell.length_c   1.000
_cell.angle_alpha   90.00
_cell.angle_beta   90.00
_cell.angle_gamma   90.00
#
_symmetry.space_group_name_H-M   'P 1'
#
loop_
_entity.id
_entity.type
_entity.pdbx_description
1 polymer ?
#
loop_
_entity_poly.entity_id
_entity_poly.type
_entity_poly.pdbx_seq_one_letter_code
_entity_poly.pdbx_strand_id
1 'polypeptide(L)'
;MNNNNYNLPALSNEGGLAAYLSQIKKFPMLAAEEEYMLAKNWQSTGNVKSAEKLVTSHLRLVAKIAMGYKGYGLPLNEMISEGNVGLMQAVKKFEPEKGFRLATYAMWWIKASIQEYILRSWSCLLYTSPSP
;
A
#
# COMPACT_ATOMS: atom_id res chain seq x y z
N MET A 1 18.61 7.77 -2.83
CA MET A 1 17.85 8.36 -1.81
C MET A 1 16.47 8.65 -2.18
N ASN A 2 15.64 8.19 -1.37
CA ASN A 2 14.28 8.22 -1.72
C ASN A 2 13.54 9.31 -1.04
N ASN A 3 13.35 10.38 -1.75
CA ASN A 3 12.67 11.49 -1.17
C ASN A 3 11.21 11.49 -1.52
N ASN A 4 10.59 10.37 -1.35
CA ASN A 4 9.17 10.33 -1.57
C ASN A 4 8.50 10.91 -0.36
N ASN A 5 8.51 12.21 -0.29
CA ASN A 5 7.84 12.90 0.79
C ASN A 5 6.36 12.96 0.48
N TYR A 6 5.72 11.82 0.48
CA TYR A 6 4.28 11.81 0.43
C TYR A 6 3.77 12.22 1.80
N ASN A 7 2.78 13.07 1.83
CA ASN A 7 2.10 13.40 3.07
C ASN A 7 1.13 12.28 3.42
N LEU A 8 1.68 11.19 3.90
CA LEU A 8 0.87 10.03 4.26
C LEU A 8 0.58 10.05 5.76
N PRO A 9 -0.58 9.55 6.18
CA PRO A 9 -0.85 9.41 7.59
C PRO A 9 0.16 8.49 8.24
N ALA A 10 0.56 8.82 9.45
CA ALA A 10 1.52 8.02 10.18
C ALA A 10 0.85 6.75 10.70
N LEU A 11 1.53 5.63 10.52
CA LEU A 11 1.10 4.36 11.04
C LEU A 11 2.04 4.00 12.19
N SER A 12 1.65 4.38 13.40
CA SER A 12 2.44 4.05 14.56
C SER A 12 1.86 2.82 15.22
N ASN A 13 2.35 2.48 16.43
CA ASN A 13 1.91 1.28 17.08
C ASN A 13 0.56 1.50 17.74
N GLU A 14 0.22 0.69 18.58
CA GLU A 14 -1.09 0.39 19.12
C GLU A 14 -2.15 1.46 19.08
N GLY A 15 -2.00 2.57 19.71
CA GLY A 15 -3.00 3.64 19.67
C GLY A 15 -3.11 4.31 18.33
N GLY A 16 -2.08 4.19 17.49
CA GLY A 16 -2.05 4.85 16.19
C GLY A 16 -2.83 4.16 15.11
N LEU A 17 -3.08 2.86 15.26
CA LEU A 17 -3.78 2.13 14.20
C LEU A 17 -5.20 2.61 14.01
N ALA A 18 -5.94 2.79 15.09
CA ALA A 18 -7.31 3.29 15.00
C ALA A 18 -7.35 4.69 14.39
N ALA A 19 -6.42 5.55 14.81
CA ALA A 19 -6.32 6.90 14.26
C ALA A 19 -5.99 6.86 12.78
N TYR A 20 -5.06 5.98 12.39
CA TYR A 20 -4.69 5.81 11.00
C TYR A 20 -5.89 5.38 10.15
N LEU A 21 -6.63 4.36 10.60
CA LEU A 21 -7.80 3.89 9.87
C LEU A 21 -8.86 4.96 9.73
N SER A 22 -8.99 5.80 10.75
CA SER A 22 -9.92 6.92 10.70
C SER A 22 -9.46 7.97 9.68
N GLN A 23 -8.16 8.24 9.62
CA GLN A 23 -7.62 9.25 8.71
C GLN A 23 -7.71 8.84 7.26
N ILE A 24 -7.44 7.58 6.95
CA ILE A 24 -7.43 7.16 5.55
C ILE A 24 -8.83 7.20 4.94
N LYS A 25 -9.87 7.14 5.75
CA LYS A 25 -11.24 7.25 5.26
C LYS A 25 -11.56 8.63 4.71
N LYS A 26 -10.79 9.63 5.07
CA LYS A 26 -11.03 11.00 4.64
C LYS A 26 -10.58 11.28 3.22
N PHE A 27 -9.69 10.45 2.68
CA PHE A 27 -9.23 10.65 1.31
C PHE A 27 -10.30 10.17 0.34
N PRO A 28 -10.69 11.02 -0.63
CA PRO A 28 -11.77 10.63 -1.56
C PRO A 28 -11.31 9.58 -2.54
N MET A 29 -12.25 8.78 -2.99
CA MET A 29 -12.00 7.86 -4.08
C MET A 29 -11.98 8.63 -5.39
N LEU A 30 -11.17 8.18 -6.32
CA LEU A 30 -11.00 8.87 -7.59
C LEU A 30 -11.92 8.27 -8.64
N ALA A 31 -12.52 9.14 -9.45
CA ALA A 31 -13.23 8.71 -10.65
C ALA A 31 -12.21 8.22 -11.67
N ALA A 32 -12.66 7.39 -12.60
CA ALA A 32 -11.76 6.80 -13.59
C ALA A 32 -11.01 7.85 -14.41
N GLU A 33 -11.68 8.91 -14.79
CA GLU A 33 -11.07 9.98 -15.58
C GLU A 33 -10.00 10.73 -14.80
N GLU A 34 -10.29 11.03 -13.54
CA GLU A 34 -9.35 11.73 -12.68
C GLU A 34 -8.12 10.86 -12.42
N GLU A 35 -8.35 9.59 -12.14
CA GLU A 35 -7.27 8.63 -11.92
C GLU A 35 -6.36 8.56 -13.15
N TYR A 36 -6.96 8.47 -14.33
CA TYR A 36 -6.21 8.41 -15.57
C TYR A 36 -5.34 9.65 -15.76
N MET A 37 -5.93 10.82 -15.52
CA MET A 37 -5.20 12.08 -15.65
C MET A 37 -4.03 12.16 -14.67
N LEU A 38 -4.26 11.77 -13.44
CA LEU A 38 -3.21 11.79 -12.43
C LEU A 38 -2.09 10.80 -12.77
N ALA A 39 -2.47 9.62 -13.25
CA ALA A 39 -1.48 8.60 -13.62
C ALA A 39 -0.66 9.06 -14.81
N LYS A 40 -1.29 9.67 -15.81
CA LYS A 40 -0.57 10.21 -16.96
C LYS A 40 0.37 11.33 -16.54
N ASN A 41 -0.10 12.19 -15.68
CA ASN A 41 0.73 13.30 -15.21
C ASN A 41 1.95 12.79 -14.44
N TRP A 42 1.73 11.80 -13.57
CA TRP A 42 2.82 11.18 -12.83
C TRP A 42 3.82 10.51 -13.78
N GLN A 43 3.30 9.75 -14.74
CA GLN A 43 4.13 8.98 -15.66
C GLN A 43 4.97 9.89 -16.56
N SER A 44 4.39 10.99 -17.03
CA SER A 44 5.07 11.84 -18.02
C SER A 44 5.94 12.92 -17.38
N THR A 45 5.53 13.46 -16.23
CA THR A 45 6.26 14.61 -15.64
C THR A 45 6.91 14.27 -14.31
N GLY A 46 6.58 13.11 -13.70
CA GLY A 46 7.09 12.80 -12.38
C GLY A 46 6.50 13.64 -11.28
N ASN A 47 5.29 14.15 -11.48
CA ASN A 47 4.64 15.03 -10.52
C ASN A 47 4.30 14.28 -9.25
N VAL A 48 4.99 14.57 -8.16
CA VAL A 48 4.86 13.87 -6.90
C VAL A 48 3.46 14.03 -6.30
N LYS A 49 2.84 15.20 -6.49
CA LYS A 49 1.51 15.42 -5.96
C LYS A 49 0.47 14.53 -6.62
N SER A 50 0.64 14.26 -7.92
CA SER A 50 -0.24 13.31 -8.61
C SER A 50 -0.06 11.92 -8.06
N ALA A 51 1.18 11.49 -7.84
CA ALA A 51 1.45 10.19 -7.25
C ALA A 51 0.89 10.09 -5.83
N GLU A 52 1.01 11.17 -5.06
CA GLU A 52 0.48 11.22 -3.70
C GLU A 52 -1.03 10.99 -3.69
N LYS A 53 -1.74 11.63 -4.60
CA LYS A 53 -3.18 11.45 -4.69
C LYS A 53 -3.56 10.02 -5.08
N LEU A 54 -2.80 9.44 -5.99
CA LEU A 54 -3.04 8.06 -6.38
C LEU A 54 -2.84 7.12 -5.19
N VAL A 55 -1.79 7.34 -4.41
CA VAL A 55 -1.51 6.51 -3.24
C VAL A 55 -2.58 6.70 -2.17
N THR A 56 -2.88 7.95 -1.80
CA THR A 56 -3.79 8.19 -0.68
C THR A 56 -5.21 7.72 -0.96
N SER A 57 -5.64 7.78 -2.21
CA SER A 57 -6.98 7.31 -2.57
C SER A 57 -7.11 5.79 -2.50
N HIS A 58 -5.99 5.07 -2.36
CA HIS A 58 -6.00 3.61 -2.31
C HIS A 58 -5.52 3.05 -0.97
N LEU A 59 -5.30 3.90 0.04
CA LEU A 59 -4.86 3.41 1.35
C LEU A 59 -5.92 2.53 2.01
N ARG A 60 -7.20 2.82 1.77
CA ARG A 60 -8.27 1.97 2.30
C ARG A 60 -8.24 0.58 1.70
N LEU A 61 -7.89 0.50 0.43
CA LEU A 61 -7.77 -0.80 -0.23
C LEU A 61 -6.67 -1.63 0.44
N VAL A 62 -5.53 -1.01 0.74
CA VAL A 62 -4.44 -1.69 1.42
C VAL A 62 -4.90 -2.22 2.78
N ALA A 63 -5.56 -1.38 3.57
CA ALA A 63 -6.02 -1.80 4.89
C ALA A 63 -7.01 -2.96 4.79
N LYS A 64 -7.90 -2.91 3.82
CA LYS A 64 -8.88 -3.96 3.62
C LYS A 64 -8.22 -5.28 3.25
N ILE A 65 -7.24 -5.24 2.37
CA ILE A 65 -6.52 -6.45 1.97
C ILE A 65 -5.72 -7.00 3.15
N ALA A 66 -5.05 -6.12 3.90
CA ALA A 66 -4.26 -6.54 5.05
C ALA A 66 -5.12 -7.21 6.11
N MET A 67 -6.34 -6.73 6.31
CA MET A 67 -7.27 -7.34 7.25
C MET A 67 -7.61 -8.77 6.87
N GLY A 68 -7.59 -9.08 5.59
CA GLY A 68 -7.81 -10.45 5.13
C GLY A 68 -6.70 -11.41 5.54
N TYR A 69 -5.55 -10.89 5.92
CA TYR A 69 -4.44 -11.72 6.38
C TYR A 69 -4.28 -11.72 7.90
N LYS A 70 -5.28 -11.23 8.59
CA LYS A 70 -5.23 -11.09 10.05
C LYS A 70 -5.01 -12.41 10.77
N GLY A 71 -5.53 -13.49 10.19
CA GLY A 71 -5.41 -14.82 10.80
C GLY A 71 -4.02 -15.41 10.78
N TYR A 72 -3.05 -14.75 10.15
CA TYR A 72 -1.70 -15.29 10.07
C TYR A 72 -0.85 -14.96 11.29
N GLY A 73 -1.39 -14.23 12.25
CA GLY A 73 -0.72 -14.01 13.52
C GLY A 73 0.34 -12.93 13.55
N LEU A 74 0.40 -12.10 12.52
CA LEU A 74 1.36 -11.01 12.45
C LEU A 74 0.66 -9.67 12.73
N PRO A 75 1.42 -8.66 13.18
CA PRO A 75 0.81 -7.36 13.50
C PRO A 75 0.16 -6.72 12.29
N LEU A 76 -1.09 -6.27 12.45
CA LEU A 76 -1.84 -5.69 11.35
C LEU A 76 -1.18 -4.42 10.82
N ASN A 77 -0.66 -3.58 11.73
CA ASN A 77 -0.01 -2.34 11.32
C ASN A 77 1.20 -2.60 10.43
N GLU A 78 1.93 -3.68 10.70
CA GLU A 78 3.08 -4.02 9.87
C GLU A 78 2.65 -4.56 8.51
N MET A 79 1.58 -5.35 8.48
CA MET A 79 1.05 -5.82 7.21
C MET A 79 0.54 -4.67 6.36
N ILE A 80 -0.08 -3.68 6.99
CA ILE A 80 -0.52 -2.48 6.27
C ILE A 80 0.68 -1.72 5.71
N SER A 81 1.74 -1.58 6.51
CA SER A 81 2.95 -0.91 6.04
C SER A 81 3.56 -1.61 4.83
N GLU A 82 3.63 -2.93 4.88
CA GLU A 82 4.15 -3.70 3.74
C GLU A 82 3.24 -3.58 2.53
N GLY A 83 1.94 -3.60 2.77
CA GLY A 83 0.98 -3.41 1.69
C GLY A 83 1.09 -2.03 1.06
N ASN A 84 1.36 -1.01 1.87
CA ASN A 84 1.57 0.34 1.33
C ASN A 84 2.79 0.41 0.44
N VAL A 85 3.85 -0.32 0.79
CA VAL A 85 5.02 -0.41 -0.09
C VAL A 85 4.63 -1.03 -1.43
N GLY A 86 3.82 -2.08 -1.40
CA GLY A 86 3.32 -2.70 -2.62
C GLY A 86 2.49 -1.73 -3.45
N LEU A 87 1.64 -0.94 -2.79
CA LEU A 87 0.85 0.06 -3.47
C LEU A 87 1.74 1.10 -4.17
N MET A 88 2.78 1.54 -3.49
CA MET A 88 3.70 2.51 -4.09
C MET A 88 4.40 1.95 -5.30
N GLN A 89 4.77 0.67 -5.27
CA GLN A 89 5.35 0.02 -6.43
C GLN A 89 4.35 -0.02 -7.59
N ALA A 90 3.09 -0.30 -7.27
CA ALA A 90 2.05 -0.32 -8.28
C ALA A 90 1.89 1.05 -8.95
N VAL A 91 1.90 2.11 -8.16
CA VAL A 91 1.77 3.47 -8.70
C VAL A 91 2.94 3.79 -9.62
N LYS A 92 4.13 3.38 -9.24
CA LYS A 92 5.32 3.61 -10.05
C LYS A 92 5.26 2.92 -11.40
N LYS A 93 4.68 1.73 -11.44
CA LYS A 93 4.70 0.89 -12.64
C LYS A 93 3.39 0.88 -13.40
N PHE A 94 2.39 1.61 -12.91
CA PHE A 94 1.08 1.62 -13.53
C PHE A 94 1.10 2.27 -14.89
N GLU A 95 0.46 1.62 -15.86
CA GLU A 95 0.34 2.11 -17.22
C GLU A 95 -1.13 2.39 -17.52
N PRO A 96 -1.56 3.64 -17.37
CA PRO A 96 -2.99 3.95 -17.50
C PRO A 96 -3.53 3.69 -18.90
N GLU A 97 -2.65 3.67 -19.92
CA GLU A 97 -3.07 3.43 -21.30
C GLU A 97 -3.63 2.02 -21.50
N LYS A 98 -3.31 1.10 -20.59
CA LYS A 98 -3.77 -0.28 -20.76
C LYS A 98 -5.22 -0.50 -20.36
N GLY A 99 -5.88 0.55 -19.87
CA GLY A 99 -7.31 0.50 -19.64
C GLY A 99 -7.77 -0.09 -18.32
N PHE A 100 -6.84 -0.52 -17.46
CA PHE A 100 -7.19 -1.03 -16.15
C PHE A 100 -7.27 0.10 -15.14
N ARG A 101 -8.11 -0.10 -14.12
CA ARG A 101 -8.10 0.79 -12.97
C ARG A 101 -6.88 0.46 -12.10
N LEU A 102 -6.36 1.50 -11.44
CA LEU A 102 -5.22 1.31 -10.56
C LEU A 102 -5.50 0.30 -9.46
N ALA A 103 -6.72 0.30 -8.91
CA ALA A 103 -7.08 -0.63 -7.85
C ALA A 103 -6.88 -2.09 -8.27
N THR A 104 -7.26 -2.41 -9.50
CA THR A 104 -7.12 -3.78 -10.00
C THR A 104 -5.65 -4.18 -10.09
N TYR A 105 -4.84 -3.30 -10.61
CA TYR A 105 -3.41 -3.55 -10.76
C TYR A 105 -2.71 -3.58 -9.40
N ALA A 106 -3.05 -2.62 -8.54
CA ALA A 106 -2.41 -2.49 -7.24
C ALA A 106 -2.71 -3.67 -6.33
N MET A 107 -3.87 -4.29 -6.50
CA MET A 107 -4.25 -5.42 -5.68
C MET A 107 -3.20 -6.52 -5.71
N TRP A 108 -2.64 -6.80 -6.88
CA TRP A 108 -1.60 -7.83 -7.04
C TRP A 108 -0.33 -7.44 -6.27
N TRP A 109 0.07 -6.18 -6.41
CA TRP A 109 1.27 -5.69 -5.73
C TRP A 109 1.11 -5.70 -4.22
N ILE A 110 -0.06 -5.27 -3.75
CA ILE A 110 -0.33 -5.23 -2.31
C ILE A 110 -0.29 -6.62 -1.72
N LYS A 111 -1.00 -7.55 -2.35
CA LYS A 111 -1.03 -8.93 -1.87
C LYS A 111 0.34 -9.57 -1.90
N ALA A 112 1.10 -9.34 -2.96
CA ALA A 112 2.43 -9.89 -3.08
C ALA A 112 3.34 -9.38 -1.97
N SER A 113 3.27 -8.09 -1.67
CA SER A 113 4.10 -7.50 -0.63
C SER A 113 3.75 -8.05 0.76
N ILE A 114 2.46 -8.20 1.03
CA ILE A 114 2.02 -8.73 2.33
C ILE A 114 2.42 -10.20 2.45
N GLN A 115 2.21 -10.97 1.39
CA GLN A 115 2.56 -12.39 1.41
C GLN A 115 4.06 -12.59 1.57
N GLU A 116 4.85 -11.76 0.93
CA GLU A 116 6.30 -11.81 1.07
C GLU A 116 6.72 -11.52 2.51
N TYR A 117 6.09 -10.53 3.11
CA TYR A 117 6.34 -10.20 4.51
C TYR A 117 6.01 -11.38 5.42
N ILE A 118 4.86 -12.02 5.19
CA ILE A 118 4.45 -13.17 5.99
C ILE A 118 5.46 -14.30 5.87
N LEU A 119 5.87 -14.63 4.65
CA LEU A 119 6.82 -15.70 4.41
C LEU A 119 8.18 -15.38 5.03
N ARG A 120 8.61 -14.16 4.93
CA ARG A 120 9.88 -13.71 5.51
C ARG A 120 9.85 -13.84 7.02
N SER A 121 8.74 -13.47 7.64
CA SER A 121 8.59 -13.55 9.08
C SER A 121 8.59 -15.01 9.56
N TRP A 122 7.92 -15.87 8.83
CA TRP A 122 7.91 -17.30 9.17
C TRP A 122 9.27 -17.94 8.97
N SER A 123 9.98 -17.57 7.91
CA SER A 123 11.32 -18.09 7.67
C SER A 123 12.27 -17.69 8.80
N CYS A 124 12.14 -16.47 9.25
CA CYS A 124 12.93 -15.97 10.37
C CYS A 124 12.69 -16.81 11.62
N LEU A 125 11.44 -17.12 11.90
CA LEU A 125 11.07 -17.95 13.03
C LEU A 125 11.64 -19.35 12.91
N LEU A 126 11.62 -19.91 11.71
CA LEU A 126 12.13 -21.24 11.49
C LEU A 126 13.65 -21.31 11.69
N TYR A 127 14.37 -20.29 11.25
CA TYR A 127 15.81 -20.26 11.36
C TYR A 127 16.29 -19.89 12.75
N THR A 128 15.47 -19.18 13.53
CA THR A 128 15.83 -18.81 14.88
C THR A 128 15.33 -19.81 15.90
N SER A 129 14.65 -20.84 15.46
CA SER A 129 14.18 -21.89 16.33
C SER A 129 15.39 -22.55 17.01
N PRO A 130 15.39 -22.67 18.33
CA PRO A 130 16.54 -23.25 19.01
C PRO A 130 16.68 -24.71 18.61
N SER A 131 17.85 -25.04 18.18
CA SER A 131 18.19 -26.43 17.92
C SER A 131 18.28 -27.17 19.23
N PRO A 132 17.71 -28.32 19.32
CA PRO A 132 17.90 -29.15 20.50
C PRO A 132 19.32 -29.58 20.69
#